data_c1ae13d755a8098157099ac34546ac44
#
_entry.id   c1ae13d755a8098157099ac34546ac44
#
_cell.length_a   1.000
_cell.length_b   1.000
_cell.length_c   1.000
_cell.angle_alpha   90.00
_cell.angle_beta   90.00
_cell.angle_gamma   90.00
#
_symmetry.space_group_name_H-M   'P 1'
#
loop_
_entity.id
_entity.type
_entity.pdbx_description
1 polymer ?
#
loop_
_entity_poly.entity_id
_entity_poly.type
_entity_poly.pdbx_seq_one_letter_code
_entity_poly.pdbx_strand_id
1 'polypeptide(L)'
;MLPTAADSVGSPTGSVGEPTSTEPVVVPIRPMQFRELLDLPFALIQARIKTLAGLLGVAVLVASAVAVAGTVLAAVASGNSDRGTLWGAVLVTLLCAWSVRLFVRGVTVPIGLAVVYRRPATWRGALRRLAAEAGPLLGYQVMYTLIGIGVLAVGTPLLFTVPPAVIWLAWLRGRRFTLVPTIFDQSATYGVAARRAKLLAGGTEWQLVGLWLYLRGLLLVLVVPLLALPQFTAQFSGTRRWTVTVLIITAALLVVAVAELVESATQVVTYVDRRCRREAWDIRVPGGSGR
;
A
#
# COMPACT_ATOMS: atom_id res chain seq x y z
N MET A 1 18.94 -13.71 78.06
CA MET A 1 18.59 -14.97 77.39
C MET A 1 17.57 -14.64 76.33
N LEU A 2 17.96 -14.57 75.09
CA LEU A 2 17.11 -14.39 73.91
C LEU A 2 17.03 -15.71 73.16
N PRO A 3 15.88 -16.20 72.75
CA PRO A 3 15.81 -17.35 71.84
C PRO A 3 15.89 -16.90 70.39
N THR A 4 16.78 -17.50 69.69
CA THR A 4 16.96 -17.51 68.26
C THR A 4 15.84 -18.36 67.65
N ALA A 5 15.01 -17.79 66.81
CA ALA A 5 14.10 -18.54 65.94
C ALA A 5 14.48 -18.23 64.48
N ALA A 6 15.10 -19.19 63.84
CA ALA A 6 15.30 -19.23 62.41
C ALA A 6 14.04 -19.93 61.82
N ASP A 7 13.23 -19.17 61.13
CA ASP A 7 12.20 -19.74 60.27
C ASP A 7 12.51 -19.37 58.83
N SER A 8 12.98 -20.37 58.11
CA SER A 8 13.16 -20.37 56.67
C SER A 8 11.79 -20.46 55.97
N VAL A 9 11.25 -19.33 55.57
CA VAL A 9 10.08 -19.29 54.67
C VAL A 9 10.60 -19.49 53.24
N GLY A 10 10.39 -20.69 52.72
CA GLY A 10 10.60 -21.04 51.33
C GLY A 10 9.71 -20.21 50.43
N SER A 11 10.32 -19.36 49.63
CA SER A 11 9.66 -18.66 48.52
C SER A 11 9.23 -19.67 47.46
N PRO A 12 7.97 -19.77 47.10
CA PRO A 12 7.59 -20.51 45.91
C PRO A 12 7.98 -19.67 44.69
N THR A 13 9.12 -19.96 44.14
CA THR A 13 9.49 -19.53 42.77
C THR A 13 8.56 -20.23 41.78
N GLY A 14 7.34 -19.75 41.71
CA GLY A 14 6.45 -19.99 40.58
C GLY A 14 7.03 -19.20 39.39
N SER A 15 7.89 -19.84 38.60
CA SER A 15 8.23 -19.38 37.27
C SER A 15 6.92 -19.38 36.46
N VAL A 16 6.25 -18.22 36.44
CA VAL A 16 5.26 -17.93 35.41
C VAL A 16 6.03 -17.98 34.10
N GLY A 17 5.88 -19.12 33.39
CA GLY A 17 6.44 -19.28 32.07
C GLY A 17 5.97 -18.11 31.21
N GLU A 18 6.86 -17.13 31.02
CA GLU A 18 6.73 -16.16 29.93
C GLU A 18 6.53 -16.98 28.66
N PRO A 19 5.47 -16.73 27.90
CA PRO A 19 5.34 -17.35 26.59
C PRO A 19 6.47 -16.78 25.72
N THR A 20 7.56 -17.51 25.62
CA THR A 20 8.67 -17.26 24.70
C THR A 20 8.20 -17.49 23.26
N SER A 21 7.29 -16.65 22.77
CA SER A 21 7.07 -16.48 21.34
C SER A 21 8.06 -15.41 20.85
N THR A 22 9.26 -15.86 20.55
CA THR A 22 10.41 -15.06 20.06
C THR A 22 10.23 -14.64 18.58
N GLU A 23 9.03 -14.50 18.07
CA GLU A 23 8.86 -13.83 16.79
C GLU A 23 8.90 -12.31 17.02
N PRO A 24 9.83 -11.60 16.37
CA PRO A 24 9.95 -10.15 16.52
C PRO A 24 8.61 -9.50 16.12
N VAL A 25 8.09 -8.64 16.98
CA VAL A 25 6.86 -7.89 16.72
C VAL A 25 7.16 -6.93 15.57
N VAL A 26 6.72 -7.27 14.36
CA VAL A 26 7.00 -6.51 13.13
C VAL A 26 6.34 -5.12 13.17
N VAL A 27 5.11 -5.04 13.70
CA VAL A 27 4.37 -3.77 13.86
C VAL A 27 3.84 -3.71 15.28
N PRO A 28 4.34 -2.80 16.12
CA PRO A 28 3.85 -2.65 17.49
C PRO A 28 2.45 -2.02 17.50
N ILE A 29 1.56 -2.56 18.35
CA ILE A 29 0.21 -1.98 18.56
C ILE A 29 0.32 -0.90 19.63
N ARG A 30 0.76 0.31 19.22
CA ARG A 30 0.88 1.50 20.05
C ARG A 30 0.84 2.75 19.18
N PRO A 31 0.64 3.95 19.75
CA PRO A 31 0.85 5.20 19.01
C PRO A 31 2.29 5.31 18.51
N MET A 32 2.47 5.61 17.23
CA MET A 32 3.78 5.61 16.56
C MET A 32 4.28 7.04 16.33
N GLN A 33 5.62 7.21 16.33
CA GLN A 33 6.24 8.45 15.90
C GLN A 33 6.25 8.56 14.36
N PHE A 34 6.40 9.78 13.82
CA PHE A 34 6.40 9.99 12.37
C PHE A 34 7.51 9.19 11.65
N ARG A 35 8.69 9.08 12.25
CA ARG A 35 9.79 8.25 11.72
C ARG A 35 9.40 6.77 11.63
N GLU A 36 8.74 6.25 12.65
CA GLU A 36 8.28 4.85 12.67
C GLU A 36 7.24 4.60 11.55
N LEU A 37 6.38 5.58 11.25
CA LEU A 37 5.42 5.48 10.14
C LEU A 37 6.12 5.41 8.77
N LEU A 38 7.37 5.88 8.65
CA LEU A 38 8.17 5.78 7.44
C LEU A 38 8.91 4.43 7.33
N ASP A 39 9.39 3.89 8.44
CA ASP A 39 10.25 2.69 8.46
C ASP A 39 9.45 1.38 8.55
N LEU A 40 8.38 1.36 9.35
CA LEU A 40 7.57 0.15 9.59
C LEU A 40 6.90 -0.45 8.34
N PRO A 41 6.47 0.32 7.33
CA PRO A 41 5.98 -0.25 6.07
C PRO A 41 7.00 -1.16 5.39
N PHE A 42 8.28 -0.80 5.41
CA PHE A 42 9.34 -1.61 4.84
C PHE A 42 9.59 -2.88 5.66
N ALA A 43 9.56 -2.79 6.99
CA ALA A 43 9.64 -3.96 7.87
C ALA A 43 8.47 -4.92 7.63
N LEU A 44 7.25 -4.40 7.44
CA LEU A 44 6.06 -5.20 7.11
C LEU A 44 6.20 -5.90 5.74
N ILE A 45 6.73 -5.22 4.74
CA ILE A 45 7.02 -5.80 3.43
C ILE A 45 8.08 -6.90 3.57
N GLN A 46 9.17 -6.63 4.29
CA GLN A 46 10.27 -7.59 4.51
C GLN A 46 9.79 -8.85 5.22
N ALA A 47 8.90 -8.75 6.20
CA ALA A 47 8.36 -9.90 6.93
C ALA A 47 7.65 -10.92 6.02
N ARG A 48 7.13 -10.50 4.87
CA ARG A 48 6.42 -11.35 3.90
C ARG A 48 6.91 -11.16 2.47
N ILE A 49 8.17 -10.80 2.30
CA ILE A 49 8.77 -10.42 1.02
C ILE A 49 8.58 -11.50 -0.06
N LYS A 50 8.79 -12.78 0.27
CA LYS A 50 8.65 -13.89 -0.70
C LYS A 50 7.22 -13.99 -1.26
N THR A 51 6.21 -13.88 -0.40
CA THR A 51 4.80 -13.95 -0.81
C THR A 51 4.39 -12.72 -1.61
N LEU A 52 4.76 -11.53 -1.13
CA LEU A 52 4.43 -10.27 -1.79
C LEU A 52 5.15 -10.13 -3.13
N ALA A 53 6.45 -10.42 -3.19
CA ALA A 53 7.23 -10.36 -4.42
C ALA A 53 6.74 -11.38 -5.47
N GLY A 54 6.36 -12.60 -5.05
CA GLY A 54 5.78 -13.59 -5.95
C GLY A 54 4.47 -13.12 -6.57
N LEU A 55 3.54 -12.62 -5.75
CA LEU A 55 2.25 -12.12 -6.24
C LEU A 55 2.40 -10.86 -7.11
N LEU A 56 3.29 -9.94 -6.71
CA LEU A 56 3.62 -8.74 -7.47
C LEU A 56 4.25 -9.11 -8.81
N GLY A 57 5.22 -10.02 -8.81
CA GLY A 57 5.92 -10.47 -10.02
C GLY A 57 4.95 -11.08 -11.03
N VAL A 58 4.07 -11.98 -10.59
CA VAL A 58 3.03 -12.57 -11.46
C VAL A 58 2.10 -11.48 -12.00
N ALA A 59 1.63 -10.56 -11.15
CA ALA A 59 0.75 -9.48 -11.59
C ALA A 59 1.40 -8.56 -12.64
N VAL A 60 2.67 -8.18 -12.43
CA VAL A 60 3.42 -7.36 -13.39
C VAL A 60 3.68 -8.11 -14.69
N LEU A 61 4.06 -9.39 -14.63
CA LEU A 61 4.27 -10.20 -15.83
C LEU A 61 2.99 -10.34 -16.68
N VAL A 62 1.88 -10.67 -16.05
CA VAL A 62 0.58 -10.77 -16.75
C VAL A 62 0.17 -9.42 -17.32
N ALA A 63 0.26 -8.35 -16.53
CA ALA A 63 -0.09 -7.01 -16.98
C ALA A 63 0.81 -6.53 -18.13
N SER A 64 2.11 -6.83 -18.09
CA SER A 64 3.06 -6.52 -19.17
C SER A 64 2.72 -7.28 -20.45
N ALA A 65 2.41 -8.58 -20.34
CA ALA A 65 2.00 -9.38 -21.50
C ALA A 65 0.72 -8.84 -22.14
N VAL A 66 -0.29 -8.48 -21.33
CA VAL A 66 -1.55 -7.88 -21.81
C VAL A 66 -1.29 -6.50 -22.43
N ALA A 67 -0.45 -5.67 -21.81
CA ALA A 67 -0.15 -4.34 -22.32
C ALA A 67 0.59 -4.40 -23.66
N VAL A 68 1.55 -5.31 -23.80
CA VAL A 68 2.27 -5.52 -25.07
C VAL A 68 1.33 -6.05 -26.15
N ALA A 69 0.53 -7.08 -25.83
CA ALA A 69 -0.45 -7.64 -26.79
C ALA A 69 -1.46 -6.58 -27.25
N GLY A 70 -2.00 -5.79 -26.31
CA GLY A 70 -2.91 -4.70 -26.64
C GLY A 70 -2.26 -3.58 -27.46
N THR A 71 -0.97 -3.30 -27.24
CA THR A 71 -0.22 -2.35 -28.06
C THR A 71 -0.03 -2.87 -29.48
N VAL A 72 0.28 -4.15 -29.65
CA VAL A 72 0.38 -4.79 -30.97
C VAL A 72 -0.96 -4.74 -31.70
N LEU A 73 -2.05 -5.08 -31.03
CA LEU A 73 -3.41 -4.99 -31.60
C LEU A 73 -3.77 -3.57 -32.05
N ALA A 74 -3.45 -2.56 -31.22
CA ALA A 74 -3.66 -1.16 -31.57
C ALA A 74 -2.81 -0.72 -32.78
N ALA A 75 -1.55 -1.18 -32.87
CA ALA A 75 -0.70 -0.93 -34.00
C ALA A 75 -1.30 -1.50 -35.30
N VAL A 76 -1.75 -2.76 -35.28
CA VAL A 76 -2.37 -3.41 -36.45
C VAL A 76 -3.68 -2.68 -36.83
N ALA A 77 -4.53 -2.38 -35.85
CA ALA A 77 -5.81 -1.70 -36.08
C ALA A 77 -5.65 -0.28 -36.65
N SER A 78 -4.52 0.40 -36.34
CA SER A 78 -4.23 1.74 -36.85
C SER A 78 -3.40 1.74 -38.16
N GLY A 79 -3.26 0.58 -38.83
CA GLY A 79 -2.44 0.45 -40.02
C GLY A 79 -0.95 0.71 -39.76
N ASN A 80 -0.45 0.33 -38.59
CA ASN A 80 0.93 0.56 -38.12
C ASN A 80 1.33 2.03 -38.06
N SER A 81 0.36 2.94 -37.90
CA SER A 81 0.67 4.36 -37.71
C SER A 81 1.38 4.62 -36.37
N ASP A 82 2.36 5.51 -36.37
CA ASP A 82 3.12 5.86 -35.18
C ASP A 82 2.24 6.42 -34.06
N ARG A 83 1.28 7.27 -34.42
CA ARG A 83 0.31 7.85 -33.47
C ARG A 83 -0.61 6.79 -32.87
N GLY A 84 -1.14 5.89 -33.70
CA GLY A 84 -2.01 4.80 -33.24
C GLY A 84 -1.29 3.86 -32.29
N THR A 85 -0.05 3.46 -32.63
CA THR A 85 0.79 2.62 -31.76
C THR A 85 1.10 3.31 -30.43
N LEU A 86 1.45 4.61 -30.46
CA LEU A 86 1.75 5.37 -29.24
C LEU A 86 0.52 5.50 -28.33
N TRP A 87 -0.63 5.91 -28.87
CA TRP A 87 -1.86 6.02 -28.08
C TRP A 87 -2.32 4.66 -27.56
N GLY A 88 -2.21 3.60 -28.37
CA GLY A 88 -2.50 2.23 -27.94
C GLY A 88 -1.61 1.82 -26.77
N ALA A 89 -0.29 2.03 -26.87
CA ALA A 89 0.65 1.73 -25.80
C ALA A 89 0.31 2.50 -24.51
N VAL A 90 0.04 3.79 -24.60
CA VAL A 90 -0.30 4.62 -23.42
C VAL A 90 -1.62 4.16 -22.79
N LEU A 91 -2.70 4.05 -23.56
CA LEU A 91 -4.03 3.73 -23.02
C LEU A 91 -4.08 2.32 -22.41
N VAL A 92 -3.50 1.31 -23.12
CA VAL A 92 -3.50 -0.05 -22.60
C VAL A 92 -2.60 -0.16 -21.37
N THR A 93 -1.43 0.50 -21.36
CA THR A 93 -0.54 0.52 -20.19
C THR A 93 -1.21 1.20 -18.99
N LEU A 94 -1.93 2.30 -19.19
CA LEU A 94 -2.69 2.96 -18.12
C LEU A 94 -3.79 2.06 -17.55
N LEU A 95 -4.51 1.33 -18.40
CA LEU A 95 -5.54 0.37 -17.96
C LEU A 95 -4.91 -0.78 -17.17
N CYS A 96 -3.81 -1.34 -17.67
CA CYS A 96 -3.05 -2.39 -16.95
C CYS A 96 -2.50 -1.86 -15.63
N ALA A 97 -1.94 -0.65 -15.59
CA ALA A 97 -1.45 -0.02 -14.37
C ALA A 97 -2.56 0.19 -13.34
N TRP A 98 -3.76 0.60 -13.80
CA TRP A 98 -4.93 0.74 -12.95
C TRP A 98 -5.36 -0.59 -12.33
N SER A 99 -5.34 -1.67 -13.13
CA SER A 99 -5.67 -3.03 -12.68
C SER A 99 -4.61 -3.59 -11.71
N VAL A 100 -3.31 -3.36 -12.00
CA VAL A 100 -2.19 -3.74 -11.11
C VAL A 100 -2.33 -3.04 -9.76
N ARG A 101 -2.65 -1.75 -9.73
CA ARG A 101 -2.89 -1.02 -8.48
C ARG A 101 -4.00 -1.63 -7.65
N LEU A 102 -5.13 -1.96 -8.28
CA LEU A 102 -6.25 -2.61 -7.62
C LEU A 102 -5.83 -3.94 -6.99
N PHE A 103 -5.14 -4.78 -7.77
CA PHE A 103 -4.70 -6.10 -7.35
C PHE A 103 -3.68 -6.00 -6.20
N VAL A 104 -2.60 -5.23 -6.38
CA VAL A 104 -1.52 -5.10 -5.39
C VAL A 104 -2.07 -4.58 -4.07
N ARG A 105 -2.93 -3.56 -4.10
CA ARG A 105 -3.60 -3.03 -2.92
C ARG A 105 -4.48 -4.07 -2.25
N GLY A 106 -5.28 -4.78 -3.04
CA GLY A 106 -6.21 -5.79 -2.54
C GLY A 106 -5.54 -7.03 -1.95
N VAL A 107 -4.27 -7.27 -2.25
CA VAL A 107 -3.49 -8.39 -1.70
C VAL A 107 -2.60 -7.92 -0.54
N THR A 108 -1.95 -6.77 -0.66
CA THR A 108 -1.01 -6.26 0.35
C THR A 108 -1.71 -5.90 1.66
N VAL A 109 -2.88 -5.25 1.60
CA VAL A 109 -3.59 -4.82 2.81
C VAL A 109 -4.04 -6.01 3.66
N PRO A 110 -4.72 -7.04 3.15
CA PRO A 110 -5.10 -8.19 3.99
C PRO A 110 -3.89 -9.00 4.48
N ILE A 111 -2.79 -9.09 3.72
CA ILE A 111 -1.55 -9.71 4.21
C ILE A 111 -0.96 -8.88 5.35
N GLY A 112 -0.89 -7.56 5.20
CA GLY A 112 -0.40 -6.65 6.23
C GLY A 112 -1.22 -6.71 7.51
N LEU A 113 -2.54 -6.70 7.42
CA LEU A 113 -3.43 -6.87 8.56
C LEU A 113 -3.25 -8.25 9.23
N ALA A 114 -3.06 -9.32 8.45
CA ALA A 114 -2.80 -10.65 9.00
C ALA A 114 -1.48 -10.67 9.81
N VAL A 115 -0.43 -9.98 9.35
CA VAL A 115 0.84 -9.82 10.09
C VAL A 115 0.62 -9.06 11.39
N VAL A 116 -0.11 -7.93 11.37
CA VAL A 116 -0.43 -7.14 12.56
C VAL A 116 -1.21 -7.96 13.59
N TYR A 117 -2.20 -8.72 13.14
CA TYR A 117 -3.03 -9.57 14.01
C TYR A 117 -2.39 -10.93 14.37
N ARG A 118 -1.13 -11.17 13.95
CA ARG A 118 -0.41 -12.44 14.14
C ARG A 118 -1.20 -13.65 13.62
N ARG A 119 -1.91 -13.46 12.51
CA ARG A 119 -2.65 -14.54 11.84
C ARG A 119 -1.82 -15.12 10.70
N PRO A 120 -2.04 -16.37 10.30
CA PRO A 120 -1.35 -16.95 9.14
C PRO A 120 -1.69 -16.15 7.87
N ALA A 121 -0.67 -15.49 7.31
CA ALA A 121 -0.79 -14.70 6.08
C ALA A 121 -0.50 -15.60 4.87
N THR A 122 -1.53 -16.20 4.29
CA THR A 122 -1.42 -17.05 3.10
C THR A 122 -1.87 -16.29 1.85
N TRP A 123 -1.22 -16.55 0.70
CA TRP A 123 -1.59 -15.95 -0.57
C TRP A 123 -3.04 -16.30 -1.00
N ARG A 124 -3.49 -17.55 -0.76
CA ARG A 124 -4.86 -17.97 -1.05
C ARG A 124 -5.89 -17.24 -0.18
N GLY A 125 -5.54 -16.99 1.09
CA GLY A 125 -6.38 -16.20 2.01
C GLY A 125 -6.51 -14.76 1.55
N ALA A 126 -5.41 -14.15 1.09
CA ALA A 126 -5.42 -12.79 0.56
C ALA A 126 -6.29 -12.67 -0.70
N LEU A 127 -6.17 -13.61 -1.65
CA LEU A 127 -6.99 -13.62 -2.86
C LEU A 127 -8.49 -13.83 -2.56
N ARG A 128 -8.82 -14.71 -1.61
CA ARG A 128 -10.22 -14.88 -1.17
C ARG A 128 -10.79 -13.59 -0.56
N ARG A 129 -10.01 -12.90 0.27
CA ARG A 129 -10.41 -11.61 0.83
C ARG A 129 -10.55 -10.54 -0.24
N LEU A 130 -9.62 -10.49 -1.18
CA LEU A 130 -9.71 -9.59 -2.34
C LEU A 130 -11.03 -9.83 -3.11
N ALA A 131 -11.37 -11.09 -3.39
CA ALA A 131 -12.60 -11.42 -4.10
C ALA A 131 -13.86 -11.04 -3.30
N ALA A 132 -13.87 -11.28 -1.98
CA ALA A 132 -14.98 -10.93 -1.10
C ALA A 132 -15.22 -9.42 -1.01
N GLU A 133 -14.15 -8.62 -0.96
CA GLU A 133 -14.21 -7.16 -0.81
C GLU A 133 -13.97 -6.41 -2.13
N ALA A 134 -14.08 -7.10 -3.27
CA ALA A 134 -13.80 -6.52 -4.59
C ALA A 134 -14.71 -5.32 -4.91
N GLY A 135 -15.99 -5.38 -4.55
CA GLY A 135 -16.95 -4.29 -4.80
C GLY A 135 -16.57 -2.98 -4.11
N PRO A 136 -16.46 -2.95 -2.78
CA PRO A 136 -16.02 -1.77 -2.04
C PRO A 136 -14.64 -1.24 -2.46
N LEU A 137 -13.70 -2.16 -2.76
CA LEU A 137 -12.36 -1.80 -3.22
C LEU A 137 -12.38 -1.15 -4.61
N LEU A 138 -13.18 -1.69 -5.54
CA LEU A 138 -13.39 -1.13 -6.87
C LEU A 138 -14.02 0.27 -6.76
N GLY A 139 -15.05 0.42 -5.93
CA GLY A 139 -15.67 1.72 -5.65
C GLY A 139 -14.64 2.75 -5.14
N TYR A 140 -13.75 2.33 -4.23
CA TYR A 140 -12.64 3.17 -3.79
C TYR A 140 -11.71 3.55 -4.94
N GLN A 141 -11.30 2.58 -5.76
CA GLN A 141 -10.35 2.81 -6.85
C GLN A 141 -10.92 3.75 -7.91
N VAL A 142 -12.19 3.60 -8.27
CA VAL A 142 -12.89 4.50 -9.20
C VAL A 142 -12.96 5.91 -8.64
N MET A 143 -13.44 6.06 -7.38
CA MET A 143 -13.50 7.37 -6.72
C MET A 143 -12.12 8.04 -6.59
N TYR A 144 -11.10 7.26 -6.24
CA TYR A 144 -9.71 7.73 -6.17
C TYR A 144 -9.23 8.28 -7.52
N THR A 145 -9.57 7.59 -8.60
CA THR A 145 -9.21 7.98 -9.97
C THR A 145 -9.97 9.23 -10.41
N LEU A 146 -11.30 9.25 -10.22
CA LEU A 146 -12.15 10.39 -10.58
C LEU A 146 -11.73 11.68 -9.86
N ILE A 147 -11.46 11.60 -8.55
CA ILE A 147 -10.97 12.75 -7.78
C ILE A 147 -9.61 13.20 -8.31
N GLY A 148 -8.70 12.25 -8.61
CA GLY A 148 -7.39 12.58 -9.19
C GLY A 148 -7.51 13.30 -10.53
N ILE A 149 -8.32 12.78 -11.44
CA ILE A 149 -8.56 13.39 -12.76
C ILE A 149 -9.22 14.75 -12.58
N GLY A 150 -10.28 14.86 -11.76
CA GLY A 150 -11.00 16.11 -11.55
C GLY A 150 -10.12 17.23 -10.98
N VAL A 151 -9.33 16.94 -9.94
CA VAL A 151 -8.43 17.93 -9.34
C VAL A 151 -7.33 18.36 -10.31
N LEU A 152 -6.74 17.41 -11.04
CA LEU A 152 -5.71 17.72 -12.03
C LEU A 152 -6.32 18.49 -13.22
N ALA A 153 -7.48 18.11 -13.73
CA ALA A 153 -8.13 18.80 -14.83
C ALA A 153 -8.44 20.29 -14.49
N VAL A 154 -8.80 20.56 -13.25
CA VAL A 154 -9.00 21.94 -12.77
C VAL A 154 -7.67 22.67 -12.53
N GLY A 155 -6.65 21.94 -12.07
CA GLY A 155 -5.33 22.51 -11.70
C GLY A 155 -4.35 22.70 -12.86
N THR A 156 -4.53 22.01 -14.01
CA THR A 156 -3.53 22.05 -15.11
C THR A 156 -3.66 23.20 -16.11
N PRO A 157 -4.81 23.92 -16.26
CA PRO A 157 -4.91 24.99 -17.24
C PRO A 157 -3.90 26.12 -17.02
N LEU A 158 -3.49 26.34 -15.78
CA LEU A 158 -2.45 27.32 -15.43
C LEU A 158 -1.32 26.63 -14.66
N LEU A 159 -0.09 26.81 -15.12
CA LEU A 159 1.10 26.20 -14.49
C LEU A 159 1.22 26.55 -12.98
N PHE A 160 0.80 27.76 -12.60
CA PHE A 160 0.82 28.24 -11.21
C PHE A 160 -0.18 27.52 -10.28
N THR A 161 -1.21 26.89 -10.83
CA THR A 161 -2.24 26.19 -10.06
C THR A 161 -1.90 24.71 -9.82
N VAL A 162 -0.86 24.18 -10.47
CA VAL A 162 -0.41 22.79 -10.26
C VAL A 162 0.05 22.53 -8.82
N PRO A 163 0.92 23.33 -8.17
CA PRO A 163 1.32 23.09 -6.80
C PRO A 163 0.14 23.09 -5.81
N PRO A 164 -0.74 24.09 -5.78
CA PRO A 164 -1.91 24.06 -4.89
C PRO A 164 -2.88 22.90 -5.22
N ALA A 165 -3.04 22.52 -6.49
CA ALA A 165 -3.85 21.36 -6.87
C ALA A 165 -3.27 20.04 -6.32
N VAL A 166 -1.94 19.86 -6.38
CA VAL A 166 -1.26 18.70 -5.81
C VAL A 166 -1.42 18.66 -4.28
N ILE A 167 -1.27 19.79 -3.59
CA ILE A 167 -1.48 19.87 -2.14
C ILE A 167 -2.94 19.55 -1.78
N TRP A 168 -3.90 20.09 -2.53
CA TRP A 168 -5.31 19.80 -2.35
C TRP A 168 -5.63 18.32 -2.59
N LEU A 169 -5.08 17.73 -3.65
CA LEU A 169 -5.19 16.30 -3.92
C LEU A 169 -4.59 15.47 -2.78
N ALA A 170 -3.41 15.85 -2.28
CA ALA A 170 -2.77 15.18 -1.15
C ALA A 170 -3.63 15.24 0.11
N TRP A 171 -4.28 16.39 0.38
CA TRP A 171 -5.20 16.54 1.51
C TRP A 171 -6.44 15.65 1.36
N LEU A 172 -7.08 15.63 0.18
CA LEU A 172 -8.22 14.74 -0.09
C LEU A 172 -7.86 13.27 0.08
N ARG A 173 -6.64 12.89 -0.33
CA ARG A 173 -6.12 11.51 -0.21
C ARG A 173 -5.73 11.18 1.23
N GLY A 174 -5.09 12.11 1.94
CA GLY A 174 -4.74 11.97 3.35
C GLY A 174 -5.96 11.65 4.22
N ARG A 175 -7.07 12.34 4.02
CA ARG A 175 -8.34 12.10 4.75
C ARG A 175 -8.95 10.72 4.50
N ARG A 176 -8.58 10.04 3.42
CA ARG A 176 -9.08 8.71 3.04
C ARG A 176 -7.98 7.65 3.11
N PHE A 177 -6.85 7.97 3.73
CA PHE A 177 -5.67 7.10 3.71
C PHE A 177 -5.91 5.75 4.38
N THR A 178 -6.69 5.72 5.46
CA THR A 178 -7.02 4.51 6.21
C THR A 178 -8.28 3.77 5.71
N LEU A 179 -8.85 4.21 4.58
CA LEU A 179 -10.11 3.66 4.08
C LEU A 179 -9.99 2.19 3.68
N VAL A 180 -8.94 1.83 2.93
CA VAL A 180 -8.75 0.46 2.44
C VAL A 180 -8.53 -0.54 3.58
N PRO A 181 -7.64 -0.30 4.56
CA PRO A 181 -7.56 -1.15 5.73
C PRO A 181 -8.89 -1.30 6.48
N THR A 182 -9.71 -0.24 6.55
CA THR A 182 -11.03 -0.30 7.19
C THR A 182 -11.99 -1.24 6.43
N ILE A 183 -11.96 -1.25 5.09
CA ILE A 183 -12.76 -2.20 4.29
C ILE A 183 -12.41 -3.63 4.68
N PHE A 184 -11.13 -4.00 4.64
CA PHE A 184 -10.68 -5.37 4.89
C PHE A 184 -10.77 -5.81 6.36
N ASP A 185 -10.65 -4.88 7.30
CA ASP A 185 -10.71 -5.20 8.73
C ASP A 185 -12.15 -5.41 9.23
N GLN A 186 -13.09 -4.67 8.66
CA GLN A 186 -14.49 -4.63 9.13
C GLN A 186 -15.50 -5.14 8.11
N SER A 187 -15.04 -5.62 6.95
CA SER A 187 -15.91 -5.98 5.81
C SER A 187 -16.96 -4.89 5.52
N ALA A 188 -16.51 -3.65 5.55
CA ALA A 188 -17.37 -2.49 5.48
C ALA A 188 -17.65 -2.06 4.05
N THR A 189 -18.87 -1.60 3.78
CA THR A 189 -19.17 -0.94 2.49
C THR A 189 -18.35 0.34 2.33
N TYR A 190 -18.11 0.77 1.09
CA TYR A 190 -17.34 1.97 0.79
C TYR A 190 -17.79 3.20 1.58
N GLY A 191 -19.10 3.44 1.71
CA GLY A 191 -19.65 4.60 2.41
C GLY A 191 -19.36 4.60 3.92
N VAL A 192 -19.45 3.43 4.56
CA VAL A 192 -19.15 3.25 5.99
C VAL A 192 -17.64 3.43 6.22
N ALA A 193 -16.82 2.77 5.41
CA ALA A 193 -15.36 2.87 5.49
C ALA A 193 -14.87 4.32 5.26
N ALA A 194 -15.47 5.05 4.32
CA ALA A 194 -15.11 6.44 4.05
C ALA A 194 -15.43 7.39 5.21
N ARG A 195 -16.58 7.22 5.86
CA ARG A 195 -16.94 7.98 7.08
C ARG A 195 -15.98 7.68 8.21
N ARG A 196 -15.65 6.41 8.44
CA ARG A 196 -14.72 6.01 9.49
C ARG A 196 -13.30 6.49 9.22
N ALA A 197 -12.80 6.38 8.00
CA ALA A 197 -11.49 6.90 7.62
C ALA A 197 -11.37 8.41 7.89
N LYS A 198 -12.43 9.18 7.60
CA LYS A 198 -12.47 10.62 7.90
C LYS A 198 -12.38 10.90 9.41
N LEU A 199 -13.06 10.10 10.23
CA LEU A 199 -12.99 10.23 11.69
C LEU A 199 -11.60 9.89 12.23
N LEU A 200 -10.96 8.82 11.71
CA LEU A 200 -9.61 8.42 12.09
C LEU A 200 -8.55 9.45 11.67
N ALA A 201 -8.74 10.13 10.54
CA ALA A 201 -7.81 11.15 10.04
C ALA A 201 -7.91 12.49 10.76
N GLY A 202 -9.01 12.78 11.45
CA GLY A 202 -9.27 14.08 12.07
C GLY A 202 -8.15 14.56 12.99
N GLY A 203 -7.76 15.84 12.88
CA GLY A 203 -6.70 16.47 13.67
C GLY A 203 -5.26 16.12 13.27
N THR A 204 -5.07 15.24 12.28
CA THR A 204 -3.74 14.81 11.84
C THR A 204 -3.61 14.78 10.31
N GLU A 205 -4.53 15.47 9.65
CA GLU A 205 -4.60 15.48 8.19
C GLU A 205 -3.28 15.94 7.55
N TRP A 206 -2.63 16.97 8.10
CA TRP A 206 -1.36 17.49 7.59
C TRP A 206 -0.19 16.51 7.72
N GLN A 207 -0.18 15.68 8.77
CA GLN A 207 0.82 14.60 8.88
C GLN A 207 0.64 13.56 7.78
N LEU A 208 -0.62 13.21 7.47
CA LEU A 208 -0.95 12.29 6.39
C LEU A 208 -0.64 12.88 5.01
N VAL A 209 -0.86 14.17 4.82
CA VAL A 209 -0.43 14.91 3.62
C VAL A 209 1.08 14.84 3.46
N GLY A 210 1.84 15.15 4.52
CA GLY A 210 3.29 15.07 4.51
C GLY A 210 3.80 13.66 4.21
N LEU A 211 3.20 12.64 4.82
CA LEU A 211 3.53 11.24 4.57
C LEU A 211 3.27 10.85 3.11
N TRP A 212 2.12 11.23 2.57
CA TRP A 212 1.77 10.94 1.17
C TRP A 212 2.71 11.66 0.19
N LEU A 213 3.01 12.93 0.42
CA LEU A 213 3.95 13.70 -0.41
C LEU A 213 5.36 13.13 -0.35
N TYR A 214 5.83 12.73 0.84
CA TYR A 214 7.13 12.09 1.02
C TYR A 214 7.23 10.80 0.20
N LEU A 215 6.23 9.91 0.33
CA LEU A 215 6.20 8.67 -0.44
C LEU A 215 6.20 8.92 -1.95
N ARG A 216 5.45 9.93 -2.41
CA ARG A 216 5.42 10.30 -3.84
C ARG A 216 6.74 10.91 -4.31
N GLY A 217 7.37 11.74 -3.49
CA GLY A 217 8.70 12.29 -3.75
C GLY A 217 9.77 11.20 -3.87
N LEU A 218 9.80 10.27 -2.91
CA LEU A 218 10.71 9.12 -2.93
C LEU A 218 10.53 8.27 -4.20
N LEU A 219 9.29 7.99 -4.56
CA LEU A 219 8.97 7.23 -5.77
C LEU A 219 9.38 7.99 -7.04
N LEU A 220 9.19 9.30 -7.08
CA LEU A 220 9.58 10.12 -8.23
C LEU A 220 11.09 10.07 -8.46
N VAL A 221 11.89 10.11 -7.39
CA VAL A 221 13.36 9.92 -7.47
C VAL A 221 13.72 8.54 -8.04
N LEU A 222 12.97 7.49 -7.71
CA LEU A 222 13.20 6.14 -8.21
C LEU A 222 12.74 5.96 -9.66
N VAL A 223 11.64 6.61 -10.04
CA VAL A 223 11.03 6.51 -11.38
C VAL A 223 11.96 7.04 -12.47
N VAL A 224 12.61 8.18 -12.22
CA VAL A 224 13.46 8.86 -13.22
C VAL A 224 14.54 7.93 -13.77
N PRO A 225 15.43 7.33 -12.97
CA PRO A 225 16.46 6.45 -13.51
C PRO A 225 15.87 5.18 -14.14
N LEU A 226 14.80 4.62 -13.57
CA LEU A 226 14.23 3.38 -14.08
C LEU A 226 13.59 3.53 -15.47
N LEU A 227 13.02 4.68 -15.78
CA LEU A 227 12.47 4.98 -17.10
C LEU A 227 13.52 5.53 -18.06
N ALA A 228 14.56 6.20 -17.57
CA ALA A 228 15.65 6.72 -18.39
C ALA A 228 16.58 5.63 -18.91
N LEU A 229 16.85 4.58 -18.12
CA LEU A 229 17.75 3.48 -18.48
C LEU A 229 17.37 2.79 -19.81
N PRO A 230 16.12 2.38 -20.08
CA PRO A 230 15.75 1.78 -21.36
C PRO A 230 15.96 2.71 -22.56
N GLN A 231 15.71 4.00 -22.38
CA GLN A 231 15.92 4.99 -23.44
C GLN A 231 17.40 5.22 -23.71
N PHE A 232 18.21 5.32 -22.64
CA PHE A 232 19.64 5.47 -22.76
C PHE A 232 20.29 4.27 -23.46
N THR A 233 19.97 3.05 -23.04
CA THR A 233 20.50 1.84 -23.67
C THR A 233 20.08 1.70 -25.12
N ALA A 234 18.91 2.17 -25.52
CA ALA A 234 18.42 2.15 -26.89
C ALA A 234 19.29 3.01 -27.83
N GLN A 235 19.83 4.14 -27.35
CA GLN A 235 20.67 5.03 -28.16
C GLN A 235 22.02 4.39 -28.50
N PHE A 236 22.56 3.54 -27.64
CA PHE A 236 23.87 2.92 -27.82
C PHE A 236 23.83 1.55 -28.53
N SER A 237 22.73 0.82 -28.38
CA SER A 237 22.66 -0.58 -28.83
C SER A 237 22.00 -0.78 -30.20
N GLY A 238 21.49 0.27 -30.84
CA GLY A 238 20.71 0.16 -32.09
C GLY A 238 19.46 -0.74 -31.92
N THR A 239 18.95 -0.87 -30.68
CA THR A 239 17.91 -1.80 -30.29
C THR A 239 16.62 -1.53 -31.07
N ARG A 240 15.95 -2.59 -31.49
CA ARG A 240 14.68 -2.51 -32.22
C ARG A 240 13.65 -1.74 -31.40
N ARG A 241 12.91 -0.83 -32.03
CA ARG A 241 11.86 0.02 -31.44
C ARG A 241 10.90 -0.75 -30.51
N TRP A 242 10.50 -1.97 -30.87
CA TRP A 242 9.63 -2.82 -30.08
C TRP A 242 10.24 -3.26 -28.76
N THR A 243 11.53 -3.58 -28.72
CA THR A 243 12.21 -3.98 -27.48
C THR A 243 12.20 -2.81 -26.48
N VAL A 244 12.45 -1.59 -26.94
CA VAL A 244 12.39 -0.39 -26.08
C VAL A 244 10.99 -0.16 -25.55
N THR A 245 9.96 -0.30 -26.40
CA THR A 245 8.56 -0.16 -26.00
C THR A 245 8.18 -1.17 -24.91
N VAL A 246 8.55 -2.45 -25.09
CA VAL A 246 8.30 -3.50 -24.09
C VAL A 246 9.00 -3.20 -22.77
N LEU A 247 10.27 -2.77 -22.82
CA LEU A 247 11.02 -2.41 -21.62
C LEU A 247 10.40 -1.24 -20.86
N ILE A 248 9.98 -0.19 -21.58
CA ILE A 248 9.33 0.99 -20.96
C ILE A 248 7.99 0.59 -20.33
N ILE A 249 7.15 -0.21 -21.02
CA ILE A 249 5.88 -0.69 -20.49
C ILE A 249 6.11 -1.49 -19.21
N THR A 250 7.04 -2.46 -19.25
CA THR A 250 7.35 -3.31 -18.10
C THR A 250 7.92 -2.51 -16.93
N ALA A 251 8.85 -1.58 -17.20
CA ALA A 251 9.40 -0.70 -16.18
C ALA A 251 8.32 0.19 -15.54
N ALA A 252 7.44 0.78 -16.34
CA ALA A 252 6.33 1.60 -15.84
C ALA A 252 5.38 0.79 -14.94
N LEU A 253 5.00 -0.42 -15.35
CA LEU A 253 4.14 -1.30 -14.56
C LEU A 253 4.82 -1.76 -13.27
N LEU A 254 6.13 -2.05 -13.30
CA LEU A 254 6.90 -2.40 -12.12
C LEU A 254 6.96 -1.23 -11.12
N VAL A 255 7.22 -0.01 -11.60
CA VAL A 255 7.18 1.20 -10.76
C VAL A 255 5.83 1.37 -10.09
N VAL A 256 4.74 1.24 -10.86
CA VAL A 256 3.38 1.36 -10.32
C VAL A 256 3.12 0.29 -9.26
N ALA A 257 3.56 -0.95 -9.49
CA ALA A 257 3.37 -2.06 -8.57
C ALA A 257 4.15 -1.86 -7.25
N VAL A 258 5.42 -1.45 -7.32
CA VAL A 258 6.25 -1.15 -6.13
C VAL A 258 5.70 0.06 -5.38
N ALA A 259 5.30 1.12 -6.09
CA ALA A 259 4.67 2.30 -5.51
C ALA A 259 3.42 1.93 -4.71
N GLU A 260 2.56 1.11 -5.28
CA GLU A 260 1.33 0.68 -4.65
C GLU A 260 1.56 -0.27 -3.47
N LEU A 261 2.59 -1.13 -3.56
CA LEU A 261 3.01 -2.00 -2.46
C LEU A 261 3.39 -1.18 -1.22
N VAL A 262 4.26 -0.18 -1.41
CA VAL A 262 4.72 0.69 -0.32
C VAL A 262 3.56 1.54 0.22
N GLU A 263 2.73 2.13 -0.66
CA GLU A 263 1.56 2.91 -0.25
C GLU A 263 0.59 2.06 0.57
N SER A 264 0.29 0.84 0.13
CA SER A 264 -0.62 -0.09 0.81
C SER A 264 -0.09 -0.55 2.17
N ALA A 265 1.21 -0.86 2.28
CA ALA A 265 1.85 -1.18 3.55
C ALA A 265 1.79 0.01 4.52
N THR A 266 2.06 1.22 4.03
CA THR A 266 1.95 2.46 4.82
C THR A 266 0.52 2.71 5.29
N GLN A 267 -0.49 2.42 4.47
CA GLN A 267 -1.90 2.51 4.87
C GLN A 267 -2.23 1.58 6.04
N VAL A 268 -1.69 0.35 6.05
CA VAL A 268 -1.89 -0.61 7.16
C VAL A 268 -1.25 -0.09 8.45
N VAL A 269 0.01 0.33 8.40
CA VAL A 269 0.73 0.86 9.57
C VAL A 269 0.04 2.11 10.13
N THR A 270 -0.33 3.04 9.25
CA THR A 270 -1.07 4.25 9.63
C THR A 270 -2.42 3.92 10.24
N TYR A 271 -3.13 2.92 9.72
CA TYR A 271 -4.41 2.47 10.27
C TYR A 271 -4.27 1.98 11.71
N VAL A 272 -3.24 1.20 12.01
CA VAL A 272 -2.92 0.73 13.38
C VAL A 272 -2.65 1.93 14.29
N ASP A 273 -1.76 2.85 13.90
CA ASP A 273 -1.44 4.05 14.67
C ASP A 273 -2.72 4.87 14.98
N ARG A 274 -3.59 5.09 13.99
CA ARG A 274 -4.81 5.88 14.18
C ARG A 274 -5.82 5.19 15.10
N ARG A 275 -5.94 3.86 15.03
CA ARG A 275 -6.78 3.12 15.96
C ARG A 275 -6.26 3.18 17.39
N CYS A 276 -4.95 3.06 17.60
CA CYS A 276 -4.37 3.22 18.94
C CYS A 276 -4.66 4.61 19.52
N ARG A 277 -4.47 5.67 18.72
CA ARG A 277 -4.70 7.06 19.18
C ARG A 277 -6.16 7.43 19.42
N ARG A 278 -7.09 6.86 18.66
CA ARG A 278 -8.51 7.24 18.69
C ARG A 278 -9.40 6.28 19.42
N GLU A 279 -9.06 5.00 19.41
CA GLU A 279 -9.89 3.93 19.95
C GLU A 279 -9.23 3.25 21.16
N ALA A 280 -8.05 3.76 21.62
CA ALA A 280 -7.28 3.18 22.73
C ALA A 280 -7.06 1.66 22.53
N TRP A 281 -6.80 1.24 21.32
CA TRP A 281 -6.69 -0.17 20.94
C TRP A 281 -5.48 -0.89 21.57
N ASP A 282 -4.50 -0.12 22.03
CA ASP A 282 -3.32 -0.56 22.77
C ASP A 282 -3.61 -0.86 24.26
N ILE A 283 -4.72 -0.32 24.79
CA ILE A 283 -5.09 -0.50 26.19
C ILE A 283 -5.84 -1.83 26.33
N ARG A 284 -5.14 -2.84 26.84
CA ARG A 284 -5.81 -4.04 27.32
C ARG A 284 -6.40 -3.74 28.70
N VAL A 285 -7.69 -3.51 28.79
CA VAL A 285 -8.38 -3.56 30.06
C VAL A 285 -8.23 -4.99 30.58
N PRO A 286 -7.60 -5.23 31.77
CA PRO A 286 -7.59 -6.56 32.36
C PRO A 286 -9.06 -6.98 32.49
N GLY A 287 -9.45 -8.02 31.74
CA GLY A 287 -10.81 -8.50 31.77
C GLY A 287 -11.14 -8.84 33.21
N GLY A 288 -12.11 -8.16 33.78
CA GLY A 288 -12.69 -8.55 35.04
C GLY A 288 -13.10 -10.01 34.89
N SER A 289 -12.29 -10.90 35.51
CA SER A 289 -12.63 -12.29 35.63
C SER A 289 -13.95 -12.41 36.34
N GLY A 290 -14.98 -12.76 35.61
CA GLY A 290 -16.18 -13.44 36.00
C GLY A 290 -16.90 -12.97 37.26
N ARG A 291 -18.08 -12.51 37.05
CA ARG A 291 -19.16 -12.86 37.95
C ARG A 291 -20.12 -13.81 37.24
#